data_a837776b02e6f7f0a62b683988ae2b90
#
_entry.id   a837776b02e6f7f0a62b683988ae2b90
#
_cell.length_a   1.000
_cell.length_b   1.000
_cell.length_c   1.000
_cell.angle_alpha   90.00
_cell.angle_beta   90.00
_cell.angle_gamma   90.00
#
_symmetry.space_group_name_H-M   'P 1'
#
loop_
_entity.id
_entity.type
_entity.pdbx_description
1 polymer ?
#
loop_
_entity_poly.entity_id
_entity_poly.type
_entity_poly.pdbx_seq_one_letter_code
_entity_poly.pdbx_strand_id
1 'polypeptide(L)'
;YDSSGKLQSQIENGMAADVFMSAATEQMNNLVKGKYISKGDVVELLENKVVLIAPKKGDAKVSSFKDITKADTIALGDPKSVPAGQYAQEILTNLKNWNDVKKKASFGTNVTEVLNWVAKGSASCGVVYATDAASNKDVKVLAEAPADALKTPVIYPVAALKKSKNKDAADKFLSLIHI
;
A
#
# COMPACT_ATOMS: atom_id res chain seq x y z
N TYR A 1 0.13 5.55 12.81
CA TYR A 1 0.35 4.88 11.52
C TYR A 1 -0.67 3.76 11.34
N ASP A 2 -1.35 3.72 10.19
CA ASP A 2 -2.25 2.63 9.78
C ASP A 2 -2.42 2.68 8.25
N SER A 3 -3.27 1.82 7.67
CA SER A 3 -3.58 1.88 6.25
C SER A 3 -4.20 3.22 5.85
N SER A 4 -3.86 3.71 4.65
CA SER A 4 -4.32 5.03 4.19
C SER A 4 -5.84 5.16 4.17
N GLY A 5 -6.57 4.08 3.87
CA GLY A 5 -8.03 4.09 3.90
C GLY A 5 -8.61 4.24 5.30
N LYS A 6 -8.00 3.60 6.32
CA LYS A 6 -8.42 3.80 7.72
C LYS A 6 -8.15 5.23 8.18
N LEU A 7 -6.96 5.77 7.86
CA LEU A 7 -6.61 7.15 8.21
C LEU A 7 -7.52 8.16 7.49
N GLN A 8 -7.84 7.93 6.22
CA GLN A 8 -8.83 8.72 5.50
C GLN A 8 -10.17 8.75 6.26
N SER A 9 -10.71 7.57 6.59
CA SER A 9 -11.97 7.46 7.32
C SER A 9 -11.94 8.16 8.68
N GLN A 10 -10.82 8.08 9.41
CA GLN A 10 -10.64 8.79 10.68
C GLN A 10 -10.68 10.32 10.49
N ILE A 11 -10.01 10.84 9.45
CA ILE A 11 -10.02 12.27 9.11
C ILE A 11 -11.45 12.72 8.76
N GLU A 12 -12.17 11.95 7.94
CA GLU A 12 -13.56 12.22 7.57
C GLU A 12 -14.50 12.20 8.78
N ASN A 13 -14.21 11.39 9.78
CA ASN A 13 -14.92 11.32 11.07
C ASN A 13 -14.41 12.35 12.11
N GLY A 14 -13.58 13.30 11.71
CA GLY A 14 -13.19 14.44 12.56
C GLY A 14 -11.91 14.25 13.38
N MET A 15 -11.10 13.23 13.09
CA MET A 15 -9.77 13.10 13.71
C MET A 15 -8.92 14.34 13.41
N ALA A 16 -8.35 14.94 14.44
CA ALA A 16 -7.38 16.03 14.28
C ALA A 16 -6.06 15.51 13.72
N ALA A 17 -5.63 16.08 12.60
CA ALA A 17 -4.34 15.81 12.00
C ALA A 17 -3.87 17.05 11.23
N ASP A 18 -2.57 17.25 11.15
CA ASP A 18 -1.98 18.40 10.47
C ASP A 18 -1.54 18.06 9.05
N VAL A 19 -0.97 16.86 8.86
CA VAL A 19 -0.46 16.36 7.58
C VAL A 19 -1.00 14.95 7.34
N PHE A 20 -1.39 14.67 6.10
CA PHE A 20 -1.75 13.33 5.65
C PHE A 20 -0.81 12.89 4.53
N MET A 21 -0.16 11.74 4.72
CA MET A 21 0.61 11.04 3.70
C MET A 21 -0.12 9.75 3.33
N SER A 22 -0.40 9.56 2.06
CA SER A 22 -1.09 8.37 1.55
C SER A 22 -0.14 7.48 0.77
N ALA A 23 -0.33 6.17 0.88
CA ALA A 23 0.39 5.18 0.08
C ALA A 23 -0.29 4.91 -1.28
N ALA A 24 -1.31 5.67 -1.64
CA ALA A 24 -1.93 5.70 -2.96
C ALA A 24 -2.64 7.04 -3.19
N THR A 25 -2.82 7.40 -4.46
CA THR A 25 -3.47 8.65 -4.87
C THR A 25 -4.97 8.65 -4.60
N GLU A 26 -5.62 7.48 -4.55
CA GLU A 26 -7.07 7.36 -4.36
C GLU A 26 -7.53 8.02 -3.06
N GLN A 27 -6.93 7.68 -1.93
CA GLN A 27 -7.30 8.20 -0.61
C GLN A 27 -7.06 9.70 -0.50
N MET A 28 -5.96 10.19 -1.08
CA MET A 28 -5.69 11.63 -1.18
C MET A 28 -6.77 12.33 -2.00
N ASN A 29 -7.11 11.79 -3.16
CA ASN A 29 -8.15 12.33 -4.03
C ASN A 29 -9.52 12.35 -3.36
N ASN A 30 -9.85 11.36 -2.54
CA ASN A 30 -11.10 11.34 -1.77
C ASN A 30 -11.14 12.48 -0.75
N LEU A 31 -10.05 12.74 -0.02
CA LEU A 31 -9.96 13.88 0.91
C LEU A 31 -10.00 15.23 0.19
N VAL A 32 -9.45 15.32 -1.02
CA VAL A 32 -9.59 16.53 -1.86
C VAL A 32 -11.04 16.75 -2.28
N LYS A 33 -11.73 15.70 -2.78
CA LYS A 33 -13.16 15.73 -3.13
C LYS A 33 -14.04 16.10 -1.94
N GLY A 34 -13.73 15.55 -0.76
CA GLY A 34 -14.39 15.87 0.51
C GLY A 34 -14.05 17.25 1.07
N LYS A 35 -13.19 18.04 0.40
CA LYS A 35 -12.72 19.37 0.82
C LYS A 35 -11.91 19.41 2.13
N TYR A 36 -11.37 18.27 2.56
CA TYR A 36 -10.44 18.18 3.71
C TYR A 36 -9.05 18.70 3.36
N ILE A 37 -8.65 18.58 2.09
CA ILE A 37 -7.37 18.99 1.53
C ILE A 37 -7.63 19.86 0.30
N SER A 38 -6.79 20.88 0.06
CA SER A 38 -6.82 21.66 -1.18
C SER A 38 -6.05 20.91 -2.28
N LYS A 39 -6.61 20.89 -3.48
CA LYS A 39 -5.95 20.21 -4.61
C LYS A 39 -4.55 20.75 -4.91
N GLY A 40 -4.38 22.06 -4.78
CA GLY A 40 -3.10 22.73 -5.04
C GLY A 40 -2.03 22.49 -3.97
N ASP A 41 -2.41 21.96 -2.80
CA ASP A 41 -1.49 21.67 -1.69
C ASP A 41 -0.98 20.21 -1.73
N VAL A 42 -1.44 19.38 -2.68
CA VAL A 42 -1.02 17.99 -2.82
C VAL A 42 0.31 17.91 -3.54
N VAL A 43 1.28 17.29 -2.90
CA VAL A 43 2.63 17.03 -3.44
C VAL A 43 2.80 15.53 -3.65
N GLU A 44 3.25 15.11 -4.83
CA GLU A 44 3.69 13.75 -5.12
C GLU A 44 5.12 13.59 -4.58
N LEU A 45 5.22 13.06 -3.35
CA LEU A 45 6.47 13.08 -2.59
C LEU A 45 7.43 11.95 -2.98
N LEU A 46 6.91 10.72 -3.08
CA LEU A 46 7.70 9.51 -3.28
C LEU A 46 7.03 8.57 -4.28
N GLU A 47 7.84 7.76 -4.94
CA GLU A 47 7.42 6.57 -5.65
C GLU A 47 7.83 5.30 -4.91
N ASN A 48 7.08 4.22 -5.09
CA ASN A 48 7.39 2.92 -4.55
C ASN A 48 7.12 1.82 -5.59
N LYS A 49 7.46 0.58 -5.26
CA LYS A 49 7.21 -0.58 -6.11
C LYS A 49 6.41 -1.61 -5.34
N VAL A 50 5.49 -2.27 -6.02
CA VAL A 50 4.77 -3.43 -5.47
C VAL A 50 5.58 -4.67 -5.77
N VAL A 51 5.80 -5.49 -4.74
CA VAL A 51 6.60 -6.71 -4.84
C VAL A 51 5.86 -7.92 -4.29
N LEU A 52 6.11 -9.07 -4.90
CA LEU A 52 5.75 -10.37 -4.39
C LEU A 52 6.85 -10.85 -3.46
N ILE A 53 6.50 -11.23 -2.25
CA ILE A 53 7.44 -11.73 -1.24
C ILE A 53 7.08 -13.15 -0.81
N ALA A 54 8.09 -13.86 -0.30
CA ALA A 54 7.95 -15.14 0.37
C ALA A 54 8.78 -15.19 1.66
N PRO A 55 8.55 -16.16 2.54
CA PRO A 55 9.43 -16.40 3.67
C PRO A 55 10.89 -16.58 3.22
N LYS A 56 11.83 -16.06 3.98
CA LYS A 56 13.27 -16.22 3.68
C LYS A 56 13.67 -17.68 3.56
N LYS A 57 13.12 -18.52 4.45
CA LYS A 57 13.34 -19.96 4.47
C LYS A 57 12.10 -20.68 3.90
N GLY A 58 12.32 -21.72 3.13
CA GLY A 58 11.25 -22.51 2.51
C GLY A 58 11.07 -22.24 1.01
N ASP A 59 10.26 -23.10 0.40
CA ASP A 59 9.88 -23.02 -1.01
C ASP A 59 8.47 -22.42 -1.13
N ALA A 60 8.37 -21.30 -1.81
CA ALA A 60 7.10 -20.61 -2.03
C ALA A 60 6.26 -21.23 -3.16
N LYS A 61 6.82 -22.19 -3.93
CA LYS A 61 6.22 -22.78 -5.16
C LYS A 61 5.87 -21.73 -6.23
N VAL A 62 6.23 -20.48 -6.02
CA VAL A 62 5.94 -19.34 -6.91
C VAL A 62 7.20 -18.51 -7.11
N SER A 63 7.32 -17.90 -8.28
CA SER A 63 8.45 -17.05 -8.66
C SER A 63 8.03 -15.69 -9.20
N SER A 64 6.76 -15.51 -9.53
CA SER A 64 6.24 -14.30 -10.16
C SER A 64 4.76 -14.07 -9.84
N PHE A 65 4.25 -12.88 -10.15
CA PHE A 65 2.81 -12.60 -10.08
C PHE A 65 1.98 -13.48 -11.03
N LYS A 66 2.56 -13.98 -12.12
CA LYS A 66 1.83 -14.82 -13.10
C LYS A 66 1.51 -16.20 -12.55
N ASP A 67 2.38 -16.73 -11.70
CA ASP A 67 2.22 -18.08 -11.13
C ASP A 67 1.81 -18.09 -9.66
N ILE A 68 1.40 -16.94 -9.12
CA ILE A 68 1.00 -16.77 -7.72
C ILE A 68 -0.11 -17.74 -7.27
N THR A 69 -0.95 -18.19 -8.20
CA THR A 69 -2.02 -19.17 -7.94
C THR A 69 -1.50 -20.56 -7.52
N LYS A 70 -0.19 -20.85 -7.73
CA LYS A 70 0.44 -22.08 -7.26
C LYS A 70 0.73 -22.07 -5.75
N ALA A 71 0.71 -20.90 -5.12
CA ALA A 71 0.90 -20.79 -3.67
C ALA A 71 -0.25 -21.47 -2.90
N ASP A 72 0.07 -22.07 -1.77
CA ASP A 72 -0.94 -22.73 -0.92
C ASP A 72 -1.77 -21.68 -0.16
N THR A 73 -1.13 -20.65 0.36
CA THR A 73 -1.74 -19.52 1.08
C THR A 73 -1.13 -18.21 0.63
N ILE A 74 -1.95 -17.17 0.48
CA ILE A 74 -1.54 -15.86 -0.05
C ILE A 74 -1.98 -14.78 0.93
N ALA A 75 -1.07 -13.88 1.30
CA ALA A 75 -1.39 -12.72 2.13
C ALA A 75 -1.47 -11.45 1.28
N LEU A 76 -2.57 -10.74 1.39
CA LEU A 76 -2.82 -9.46 0.69
C LEU A 76 -3.38 -8.43 1.67
N GLY A 77 -3.16 -7.15 1.42
CA GLY A 77 -3.95 -6.11 2.07
C GLY A 77 -5.42 -6.16 1.63
N ASP A 78 -6.35 -5.76 2.50
CA ASP A 78 -7.76 -5.66 2.10
C ASP A 78 -7.90 -4.56 1.03
N PRO A 79 -8.31 -4.88 -0.21
CA PRO A 79 -8.44 -3.89 -1.27
C PRO A 79 -9.42 -2.75 -0.97
N LYS A 80 -10.31 -2.93 0.00
CA LYS A 80 -11.27 -1.90 0.40
C LYS A 80 -10.64 -0.74 1.17
N SER A 81 -9.52 -0.98 1.85
CA SER A 81 -8.92 0.01 2.76
C SER A 81 -7.39 0.09 2.72
N VAL A 82 -6.72 -0.90 2.13
CA VAL A 82 -5.25 -0.98 2.12
C VAL A 82 -4.72 -0.72 0.72
N PRO A 83 -3.97 0.36 0.47
CA PRO A 83 -3.43 0.70 -0.85
C PRO A 83 -2.64 -0.43 -1.51
N ALA A 84 -1.75 -1.12 -0.76
CA ALA A 84 -1.02 -2.27 -1.29
C ALA A 84 -1.97 -3.38 -1.78
N GLY A 85 -3.13 -3.55 -1.13
CA GLY A 85 -4.18 -4.48 -1.56
C GLY A 85 -4.89 -4.03 -2.83
N GLN A 86 -5.13 -2.73 -2.99
CA GLN A 86 -5.70 -2.14 -4.21
C GLN A 86 -4.79 -2.38 -5.42
N TYR A 87 -3.50 -2.09 -5.27
CA TYR A 87 -2.51 -2.39 -6.31
C TYR A 87 -2.40 -3.89 -6.59
N ALA A 88 -2.39 -4.74 -5.55
CA ALA A 88 -2.37 -6.20 -5.73
C ALA A 88 -3.59 -6.68 -6.53
N GLN A 89 -4.79 -6.17 -6.21
CA GLN A 89 -6.01 -6.49 -6.95
C GLN A 89 -5.92 -6.03 -8.40
N GLU A 90 -5.43 -4.82 -8.68
CA GLU A 90 -5.26 -4.32 -10.04
C GLU A 90 -4.30 -5.19 -10.85
N ILE A 91 -3.10 -5.46 -10.31
CA ILE A 91 -2.08 -6.31 -10.92
C ILE A 91 -2.66 -7.70 -11.25
N LEU A 92 -3.27 -8.34 -10.26
CA LEU A 92 -3.79 -9.70 -10.41
C LEU A 92 -5.02 -9.76 -11.33
N THR A 93 -5.81 -8.69 -11.41
CA THR A 93 -6.91 -8.56 -12.37
C THR A 93 -6.39 -8.45 -13.80
N ASN A 94 -5.38 -7.60 -14.02
CA ASN A 94 -4.76 -7.44 -15.34
C ASN A 94 -4.05 -8.72 -15.79
N LEU A 95 -3.48 -9.49 -14.85
CA LEU A 95 -2.90 -10.82 -15.11
C LEU A 95 -3.95 -11.95 -15.15
N LYS A 96 -5.25 -11.66 -14.99
CA LYS A 96 -6.38 -12.61 -14.98
C LYS A 96 -6.33 -13.65 -13.85
N ASN A 97 -5.60 -13.37 -12.77
CA ASN A 97 -5.40 -14.28 -11.63
C ASN A 97 -6.26 -13.94 -10.41
N TRP A 98 -6.86 -12.75 -10.35
CA TRP A 98 -7.57 -12.25 -9.16
C TRP A 98 -8.63 -13.19 -8.63
N ASN A 99 -9.46 -13.75 -9.51
CA ASN A 99 -10.57 -14.61 -9.10
C ASN A 99 -10.13 -15.91 -8.40
N ASP A 100 -8.96 -16.43 -8.75
CA ASP A 100 -8.41 -17.63 -8.10
C ASP A 100 -7.59 -17.28 -6.86
N VAL A 101 -6.84 -16.19 -6.91
CA VAL A 101 -6.07 -15.70 -5.77
C VAL A 101 -6.97 -15.34 -4.60
N LYS A 102 -8.07 -14.62 -4.81
CA LYS A 102 -8.97 -14.21 -3.72
C LYS A 102 -9.61 -15.37 -2.95
N LYS A 103 -9.69 -16.56 -3.54
CA LYS A 103 -10.21 -17.78 -2.87
C LYS A 103 -9.23 -18.34 -1.85
N LYS A 104 -7.92 -18.04 -2.01
CA LYS A 104 -6.82 -18.51 -1.17
C LYS A 104 -6.20 -17.41 -0.32
N ALA A 105 -6.65 -16.17 -0.51
CA ALA A 105 -6.05 -15.00 0.13
C ALA A 105 -6.61 -14.77 1.53
N SER A 106 -5.70 -14.47 2.45
CA SER A 106 -6.01 -13.81 3.72
C SER A 106 -5.79 -12.32 3.57
N PHE A 107 -6.77 -11.52 4.01
CA PHE A 107 -6.75 -10.07 3.85
C PHE A 107 -6.37 -9.37 5.15
N GLY A 108 -5.20 -8.72 5.15
CA GLY A 108 -4.71 -7.93 6.28
C GLY A 108 -5.31 -6.52 6.29
N THR A 109 -5.37 -5.94 7.47
CA THR A 109 -5.92 -4.58 7.69
C THR A 109 -4.91 -3.47 7.36
N ASN A 110 -3.64 -3.83 7.17
CA ASN A 110 -2.55 -2.97 6.71
C ASN A 110 -1.41 -3.83 6.13
N VAL A 111 -0.46 -3.19 5.45
CA VAL A 111 0.66 -3.87 4.79
C VAL A 111 1.61 -4.55 5.78
N THR A 112 1.79 -3.99 6.98
CA THR A 112 2.66 -4.56 8.01
C THR A 112 2.14 -5.91 8.50
N GLU A 113 0.83 -6.07 8.60
CA GLU A 113 0.20 -7.35 8.95
C GLU A 113 0.48 -8.42 7.89
N VAL A 114 0.35 -8.07 6.61
CA VAL A 114 0.69 -8.94 5.47
C VAL A 114 2.16 -9.38 5.54
N LEU A 115 3.08 -8.42 5.72
CA LEU A 115 4.51 -8.68 5.87
C LEU A 115 4.80 -9.66 7.01
N ASN A 116 4.17 -9.45 8.17
CA ASN A 116 4.35 -10.31 9.33
C ASN A 116 3.83 -11.74 9.12
N TRP A 117 2.71 -11.93 8.42
CA TRP A 117 2.18 -13.27 8.10
C TRP A 117 3.15 -14.04 7.21
N VAL A 118 3.73 -13.37 6.21
CA VAL A 118 4.74 -13.99 5.34
C VAL A 118 6.02 -14.27 6.11
N ALA A 119 6.53 -13.30 6.87
CA ALA A 119 7.77 -13.45 7.63
C ALA A 119 7.71 -14.63 8.63
N LYS A 120 6.55 -14.87 9.25
CA LYS A 120 6.30 -15.98 10.18
C LYS A 120 5.96 -17.31 9.48
N GLY A 121 5.84 -17.33 8.15
CA GLY A 121 5.46 -18.52 7.40
C GLY A 121 3.98 -18.90 7.51
N SER A 122 3.13 -18.02 8.05
CA SER A 122 1.67 -18.20 8.08
C SER A 122 1.04 -18.06 6.69
N ALA A 123 1.73 -17.38 5.77
CA ALA A 123 1.40 -17.33 4.35
C ALA A 123 2.60 -17.74 3.51
N SER A 124 2.35 -18.49 2.44
CA SER A 124 3.39 -18.97 1.51
C SER A 124 4.00 -17.84 0.70
N CYS A 125 3.21 -16.83 0.40
CA CYS A 125 3.64 -15.59 -0.26
C CYS A 125 2.69 -14.44 0.08
N GLY A 126 3.08 -13.22 -0.27
CA GLY A 126 2.25 -12.03 -0.09
C GLY A 126 2.69 -10.88 -0.97
N VAL A 127 1.86 -9.86 -1.05
CA VAL A 127 2.13 -8.65 -1.83
C VAL A 127 2.24 -7.46 -0.90
N VAL A 128 3.39 -6.79 -0.96
CA VAL A 128 3.76 -5.63 -0.13
C VAL A 128 4.50 -4.61 -1.01
N TYR A 129 4.93 -3.50 -0.41
CA TYR A 129 5.85 -2.58 -1.09
C TYR A 129 7.31 -3.02 -0.93
N ALA A 130 8.16 -2.58 -1.85
CA ALA A 130 9.60 -2.87 -1.81
C ALA A 130 10.25 -2.37 -0.52
N THR A 131 9.82 -1.22 -0.01
CA THR A 131 10.28 -0.66 1.26
C THR A 131 9.92 -1.52 2.47
N ASP A 132 8.71 -2.12 2.47
CA ASP A 132 8.30 -3.05 3.53
C ASP A 132 9.17 -4.31 3.49
N ALA A 133 9.35 -4.88 2.30
CA ALA A 133 10.21 -6.06 2.12
C ALA A 133 11.63 -5.80 2.59
N ALA A 134 12.20 -4.63 2.29
CA ALA A 134 13.55 -4.24 2.72
C ALA A 134 13.68 -4.09 4.25
N SER A 135 12.59 -3.80 4.94
CA SER A 135 12.57 -3.60 6.40
C SER A 135 12.62 -4.92 7.21
N ASN A 136 12.42 -6.07 6.57
CA ASN A 136 12.30 -7.35 7.26
C ASN A 136 13.20 -8.43 6.64
N LYS A 137 14.15 -8.92 7.43
CA LYS A 137 15.15 -9.92 6.99
C LYS A 137 14.58 -11.33 6.82
N ASP A 138 13.40 -11.60 7.34
CA ASP A 138 12.76 -12.93 7.32
C ASP A 138 11.93 -13.17 6.06
N VAL A 139 11.89 -12.20 5.16
CA VAL A 139 11.27 -12.33 3.83
C VAL A 139 12.31 -12.19 2.72
N LYS A 140 11.97 -12.69 1.55
CA LYS A 140 12.70 -12.47 0.29
C LYS A 140 11.74 -11.96 -0.78
N VAL A 141 12.20 -11.04 -1.61
CA VAL A 141 11.48 -10.59 -2.81
C VAL A 141 11.64 -11.67 -3.88
N LEU A 142 10.53 -12.08 -4.47
CA LEU A 142 10.47 -13.02 -5.59
C LEU A 142 10.40 -12.29 -6.94
N ALA A 143 9.57 -11.26 -7.02
CA ALA A 143 9.38 -10.46 -8.23
C ALA A 143 8.85 -9.06 -7.90
N GLU A 144 9.18 -8.09 -8.76
CA GLU A 144 8.46 -6.80 -8.84
C GLU A 144 7.20 -6.97 -9.72
N ALA A 145 6.20 -6.14 -9.47
CA ALA A 145 5.02 -6.07 -10.32
C ALA A 145 5.43 -5.70 -11.77
N PRO A 146 4.89 -6.39 -12.79
CA PRO A 146 5.15 -6.01 -14.16
C PRO A 146 4.69 -4.56 -14.43
N ALA A 147 5.50 -3.79 -15.15
CA ALA A 147 5.24 -2.37 -15.40
C ALA A 147 3.90 -2.13 -16.15
N ASP A 148 3.49 -3.07 -16.99
CA ASP A 148 2.24 -3.06 -17.73
C ASP A 148 1.02 -3.57 -16.92
N ALA A 149 1.24 -4.06 -15.72
CA ALA A 149 0.18 -4.56 -14.84
C ALA A 149 -0.44 -3.48 -13.95
N LEU A 150 0.13 -2.28 -13.91
CA LEU A 150 -0.42 -1.09 -13.22
C LEU A 150 -0.68 0.02 -14.23
N LYS A 151 -1.83 0.70 -14.11
CA LYS A 151 -2.19 1.84 -14.97
C LYS A 151 -1.39 3.09 -14.64
N THR A 152 -1.04 3.24 -13.37
CA THR A 152 -0.30 4.39 -12.85
C THR A 152 0.81 3.91 -11.90
N PRO A 153 1.92 4.64 -11.80
CA PRO A 153 2.95 4.33 -10.83
C PRO A 153 2.40 4.43 -9.40
N VAL A 154 3.08 3.77 -8.47
CA VAL A 154 2.76 3.82 -7.04
C VAL A 154 3.29 5.12 -6.48
N ILE A 155 2.42 6.13 -6.36
CA ILE A 155 2.77 7.46 -5.83
C ILE A 155 2.33 7.57 -4.39
N TYR A 156 3.18 8.17 -3.56
CA TYR A 156 2.88 8.57 -2.19
C TYR A 156 2.66 10.08 -2.14
N PRO A 157 1.42 10.55 -2.27
CA PRO A 157 1.11 11.96 -2.13
C PRO A 157 1.05 12.37 -0.65
N VAL A 158 1.41 13.62 -0.39
CA VAL A 158 1.34 14.25 0.93
C VAL A 158 0.69 15.61 0.82
N ALA A 159 -0.05 16.02 1.86
CA ALA A 159 -0.64 17.36 1.94
C ALA A 159 -0.94 17.75 3.39
N ALA A 160 -0.99 19.05 3.66
CA ALA A 160 -1.55 19.59 4.90
C ALA A 160 -3.09 19.58 4.87
N LEU A 161 -3.72 19.29 6.01
CA LEU A 161 -5.17 19.34 6.15
C LEU A 161 -5.64 20.79 6.35
N LYS A 162 -6.77 21.16 5.72
CA LYS A 162 -7.36 22.51 5.84
C LYS A 162 -7.74 22.89 7.26
N LYS A 163 -8.14 21.91 8.08
CA LYS A 163 -8.54 22.13 9.48
C LYS A 163 -7.38 22.02 10.47
N SER A 164 -6.12 21.91 9.97
CA SER A 164 -4.94 21.94 10.82
C SER A 164 -4.92 23.21 11.68
N LYS A 165 -4.68 23.05 12.97
CA LYS A 165 -4.44 24.17 13.88
C LYS A 165 -2.99 24.63 13.84
N ASN A 166 -2.10 23.87 13.19
CA ASN A 166 -0.67 24.09 13.08
C ASN A 166 -0.22 24.25 11.64
N LYS A 167 -1.02 24.97 10.82
CA LYS A 167 -0.80 25.03 9.36
C LYS A 167 0.61 25.50 9.00
N ASP A 168 1.13 26.56 9.62
CA ASP A 168 2.48 27.06 9.34
C ASP A 168 3.57 26.02 9.62
N ALA A 169 3.41 25.23 10.70
CA ALA A 169 4.33 24.15 11.03
C ALA A 169 4.21 22.99 10.03
N ALA A 170 2.99 22.65 9.61
CA ALA A 170 2.74 21.64 8.61
C ALA A 170 3.35 22.02 7.25
N ASP A 171 3.17 23.27 6.81
CA ASP A 171 3.72 23.77 5.55
C ASP A 171 5.26 23.82 5.59
N LYS A 172 5.87 24.22 6.70
CA LYS A 172 7.33 24.16 6.91
C LYS A 172 7.85 22.71 6.88
N PHE A 173 7.14 21.78 7.52
CA PHE A 173 7.50 20.36 7.49
C PHE A 173 7.45 19.81 6.06
N LEU A 174 6.38 20.10 5.31
CA LEU A 174 6.25 19.67 3.92
C LEU A 174 7.35 20.26 3.03
N SER A 175 7.70 21.53 3.23
CA SER A 175 8.81 22.18 2.54
C SER A 175 10.15 21.49 2.85
N LEU A 176 10.38 21.08 4.10
CA LEU A 176 11.61 20.40 4.52
C LEU A 176 11.75 19.02 3.90
N ILE A 177 10.69 18.22 3.84
CA ILE A 177 10.75 16.84 3.31
C ILE A 177 10.71 16.79 1.79
N HIS A 178 10.36 17.90 1.11
CA HIS A 178 10.29 17.99 -0.35
C HIS A 178 11.64 18.39 -0.98
N ILE A 179 12.62 18.64 -0.16
CA ILE A 179 13.99 18.91 -0.64
C ILE A 179 14.67 17.59 -1.01
#